data_433858f5f92713810071659237355374
#
_entry.id   433858f5f92713810071659237355374
#
_cell.length_a   1.000
_cell.length_b   1.000
_cell.length_c   1.000
_cell.angle_alpha   90.00
_cell.angle_beta   90.00
_cell.angle_gamma   90.00
#
_symmetry.space_group_name_H-M   'P 1'
#
loop_
_entity.id
_entity.type
_entity.pdbx_description
1 polymer ?
#
loop_
_entity_poly.entity_id
_entity_poly.type
_entity_poly.pdbx_seq_one_letter_code
_entity_poly.pdbx_strand_id
1 'polypeptide(L)'
;MKTIAPGIQQWSFFSQEKQLNFNGLLLTVNDHCILVDPPPMETADRTAILKGYAVDYILLTNRDHVREAEACRRDFLAKVYAPEADAPLMELPVDKTYKDGELLPGGLWVIHLKDMKSPGESALFLDMGKGYLIVGDALIGRQAGQLNLLPAEKFADVNKAKASLTRLLKYNFDAILVGDGTSILADAKEAVRRAIES
;
A
#
# COMPACT_ATOMS: atom_id res chain seq x y z
N MET A 1 12.09 7.77 -9.67
CA MET A 1 11.50 6.44 -9.31
C MET A 1 12.56 5.35 -9.36
N LYS A 2 12.42 4.30 -8.54
CA LYS A 2 13.29 3.12 -8.46
C LYS A 2 12.50 1.88 -8.94
N THR A 3 13.07 1.08 -9.84
CA THR A 3 12.50 -0.21 -10.24
C THR A 3 12.73 -1.24 -9.11
N ILE A 4 11.65 -1.84 -8.63
CA ILE A 4 11.66 -2.92 -7.62
C ILE A 4 11.69 -4.29 -8.33
N ALA A 5 10.85 -4.44 -9.36
CA ALA A 5 10.75 -5.62 -10.20
C ALA A 5 10.17 -5.20 -11.57
N PRO A 6 10.18 -6.07 -12.60
CA PRO A 6 9.44 -5.80 -13.82
C PRO A 6 7.99 -5.45 -13.52
N GLY A 7 7.51 -4.30 -14.02
CA GLY A 7 6.16 -3.81 -13.76
C GLY A 7 5.92 -3.20 -12.37
N ILE A 8 6.92 -3.11 -11.50
CA ILE A 8 6.79 -2.48 -10.17
C ILE A 8 7.86 -1.41 -9.99
N GLN A 9 7.45 -0.16 -9.85
CA GLN A 9 8.33 0.96 -9.53
C GLN A 9 7.86 1.62 -8.24
N GLN A 10 8.80 2.21 -7.50
CA GLN A 10 8.54 2.93 -6.26
C GLN A 10 9.16 4.32 -6.33
N TRP A 11 8.47 5.30 -5.81
CA TRP A 11 9.07 6.57 -5.41
C TRP A 11 8.84 6.79 -3.91
N SER A 12 9.61 7.69 -3.33
CA SER A 12 9.53 7.97 -1.89
C SER A 12 9.61 9.46 -1.63
N PHE A 13 8.86 9.91 -0.65
CA PHE A 13 8.90 11.25 -0.09
C PHE A 13 9.29 11.16 1.38
N PHE A 14 10.37 11.86 1.78
CA PHE A 14 10.79 11.85 3.18
C PHE A 14 9.94 12.82 4.01
N SER A 15 9.17 12.27 4.92
CA SER A 15 8.40 13.06 5.90
C SER A 15 9.30 13.51 7.05
N GLN A 16 9.57 14.81 7.11
CA GLN A 16 10.33 15.42 8.23
C GLN A 16 9.60 15.25 9.57
N GLU A 17 8.27 15.28 9.56
CA GLU A 17 7.47 15.10 10.77
C GLU A 17 7.56 13.67 11.31
N LYS A 18 7.43 12.67 10.45
CA LYS A 18 7.40 11.26 10.84
C LYS A 18 8.80 10.62 10.87
N GLN A 19 9.82 11.31 10.33
CA GLN A 19 11.19 10.79 10.16
C GLN A 19 11.20 9.43 9.44
N LEU A 20 10.34 9.31 8.41
CA LEU A 20 10.17 8.11 7.57
C LEU A 20 9.94 8.51 6.11
N ASN A 21 10.31 7.61 5.21
CA ASN A 21 9.88 7.70 3.82
C ASN A 21 8.43 7.27 3.69
N PHE A 22 7.61 8.07 3.03
CA PHE A 22 6.31 7.69 2.50
C PHE A 22 6.53 7.17 1.08
N ASN A 23 6.07 5.97 0.80
CA ASN A 23 6.27 5.31 -0.48
C ASN A 23 4.98 5.27 -1.29
N GLY A 24 5.10 5.54 -2.60
CA GLY A 24 4.07 5.28 -3.59
C GLY A 24 4.56 4.26 -4.58
N LEU A 25 3.65 3.48 -5.14
CA LEU A 25 3.97 2.48 -6.15
C LEU A 25 3.31 2.85 -7.48
N LEU A 26 4.06 2.62 -8.57
CA LEU A 26 3.55 2.56 -9.93
C LEU A 26 3.62 1.10 -10.37
N LEU A 27 2.46 0.51 -10.61
CA LEU A 27 2.32 -0.86 -11.09
C LEU A 27 1.88 -0.84 -12.56
N THR A 28 2.62 -1.54 -13.41
CA THR A 28 2.25 -1.78 -14.81
C THR A 28 2.12 -3.28 -15.00
N VAL A 29 0.94 -3.80 -14.69
CA VAL A 29 0.66 -5.23 -14.57
C VAL A 29 -0.68 -5.59 -15.20
N ASN A 30 -0.73 -6.70 -15.92
CA ASN A 30 -1.96 -7.22 -16.56
C ASN A 30 -2.72 -6.15 -17.35
N ASP A 31 -2.01 -5.41 -18.22
CA ASP A 31 -2.53 -4.32 -19.07
C ASP A 31 -3.12 -3.12 -18.32
N HIS A 32 -2.83 -2.98 -17.03
CA HIS A 32 -3.24 -1.84 -16.21
C HIS A 32 -2.04 -1.06 -15.68
N CYS A 33 -2.22 0.26 -15.60
CA CYS A 33 -1.29 1.18 -14.95
C CYS A 33 -1.95 1.74 -13.68
N ILE A 34 -1.36 1.47 -12.52
CA ILE A 34 -1.98 1.70 -11.22
C ILE A 34 -1.01 2.44 -10.32
N LEU A 35 -1.47 3.50 -9.65
CA LEU A 35 -0.78 4.09 -8.51
C LEU A 35 -1.33 3.51 -7.21
N VAL A 36 -0.46 3.23 -6.24
CA VAL A 36 -0.88 2.82 -4.90
C VAL A 36 -0.35 3.81 -3.87
N ASP A 37 -1.24 4.33 -3.03
CA ASP A 37 -0.96 5.23 -1.91
C ASP A 37 -0.01 6.41 -2.25
N PRO A 38 -0.29 7.21 -3.28
CA PRO A 38 0.66 8.17 -3.85
C PRO A 38 1.04 9.29 -2.86
N PRO A 39 2.27 9.32 -2.31
CA PRO A 39 2.78 10.46 -1.55
C PRO A 39 3.22 11.57 -2.50
N PRO A 40 3.64 12.75 -1.99
CA PRO A 40 4.24 13.80 -2.79
C PRO A 40 5.31 13.24 -3.73
N MET A 41 5.32 13.77 -4.95
CA MET A 41 6.14 13.28 -6.04
C MET A 41 7.01 14.41 -6.60
N GLU A 42 8.29 14.11 -6.83
CA GLU A 42 9.19 15.02 -7.52
C GLU A 42 8.69 15.32 -8.93
N THR A 43 8.87 16.55 -9.38
CA THR A 43 8.42 17.00 -10.72
C THR A 43 8.95 16.10 -11.84
N ALA A 44 10.17 15.61 -11.71
CA ALA A 44 10.78 14.73 -12.70
C ALA A 44 10.04 13.38 -12.79
N ASP A 45 9.68 12.78 -11.65
CA ASP A 45 8.96 11.51 -11.59
C ASP A 45 7.52 11.69 -12.12
N ARG A 46 6.82 12.75 -11.69
CA ARG A 46 5.49 13.09 -12.22
C ARG A 46 5.49 13.27 -13.73
N THR A 47 6.47 14.00 -14.27
CA THR A 47 6.61 14.21 -15.70
C THR A 47 6.90 12.89 -16.43
N ALA A 48 7.71 12.02 -15.86
CA ALA A 48 8.01 10.71 -16.43
C ALA A 48 6.75 9.84 -16.51
N ILE A 49 5.92 9.84 -15.47
CA ILE A 49 4.63 9.11 -15.46
C ILE A 49 3.70 9.70 -16.53
N LEU A 50 3.49 11.02 -16.55
CA LEU A 50 2.61 11.68 -17.52
C LEU A 50 2.99 11.42 -18.99
N LYS A 51 4.29 11.26 -19.28
CA LYS A 51 4.78 11.02 -20.65
C LYS A 51 4.81 9.54 -21.03
N GLY A 52 4.99 8.66 -20.05
CA GLY A 52 5.27 7.24 -20.30
C GLY A 52 4.12 6.30 -20.02
N TYR A 53 3.09 6.76 -19.30
CA TYR A 53 2.03 5.87 -18.80
C TYR A 53 0.65 6.52 -18.89
N ALA A 54 -0.35 5.71 -19.23
CA ALA A 54 -1.77 6.05 -19.06
C ALA A 54 -2.22 5.43 -17.73
N VAL A 55 -2.26 6.22 -16.67
CA VAL A 55 -2.67 5.74 -15.35
C VAL A 55 -4.18 5.52 -15.32
N ASP A 56 -4.62 4.28 -15.09
CA ASP A 56 -6.03 3.90 -15.06
C ASP A 56 -6.65 4.10 -13.68
N TYR A 57 -5.89 3.72 -12.64
CA TYR A 57 -6.41 3.62 -11.27
C TYR A 57 -5.43 4.17 -10.24
N ILE A 58 -6.01 4.69 -9.15
CA ILE A 58 -5.34 4.99 -7.89
C ILE A 58 -5.99 4.09 -6.85
N LEU A 59 -5.23 3.20 -6.22
CA LEU A 59 -5.68 2.33 -5.15
C LEU A 59 -5.17 2.87 -3.81
N LEU A 60 -6.07 3.03 -2.85
CA LEU A 60 -5.74 3.48 -1.50
C LEU A 60 -5.88 2.30 -0.53
N THR A 61 -4.87 2.00 0.26
CA THR A 61 -4.90 0.88 1.22
C THR A 61 -5.71 1.20 2.47
N ASN A 62 -5.82 2.48 2.84
CA ASN A 62 -6.62 2.98 3.95
C ASN A 62 -6.87 4.50 3.80
N ARG A 63 -7.69 5.09 4.69
CA ARG A 63 -8.05 6.52 4.65
C ARG A 63 -6.89 7.47 4.94
N ASP A 64 -5.89 7.04 5.68
CA ASP A 64 -4.76 7.90 6.06
C ASP A 64 -3.71 7.98 4.93
N HIS A 65 -3.84 7.12 3.91
CA HIS A 65 -2.99 7.08 2.72
C HIS A 65 -3.56 7.81 1.50
N VAL A 66 -4.57 8.67 1.68
CA VAL A 66 -5.09 9.56 0.61
C VAL A 66 -3.98 10.44 0.04
N ARG A 67 -3.16 11.06 0.90
CA ARG A 67 -1.95 11.83 0.53
C ARG A 67 -2.18 12.72 -0.71
N GLU A 68 -1.48 12.46 -1.82
CA GLU A 68 -1.59 13.23 -3.08
C GLU A 68 -2.57 12.60 -4.10
N ALA A 69 -3.43 11.67 -3.66
CA ALA A 69 -4.33 10.97 -4.58
C ALA A 69 -5.26 11.91 -5.34
N GLU A 70 -5.72 13.02 -4.73
CA GLU A 70 -6.57 14.01 -5.41
C GLU A 70 -5.81 14.72 -6.54
N ALA A 71 -4.58 15.13 -6.29
CA ALA A 71 -3.72 15.72 -7.30
C ALA A 71 -3.41 14.73 -8.42
N CYS A 72 -3.09 13.49 -8.08
CA CYS A 72 -2.86 12.42 -9.04
C CYS A 72 -4.12 12.11 -9.86
N ARG A 73 -5.29 12.05 -9.22
CA ARG A 73 -6.58 11.86 -9.91
C ARG A 73 -6.81 12.92 -10.99
N ARG A 74 -6.57 14.18 -10.65
CA ARG A 74 -6.75 15.30 -11.56
C ARG A 74 -5.73 15.27 -12.71
N ASP A 75 -4.47 15.01 -12.41
CA ASP A 75 -3.39 15.08 -13.39
C ASP A 75 -3.36 13.91 -14.36
N PHE A 76 -3.71 12.72 -13.86
CA PHE A 76 -3.71 11.48 -14.65
C PHE A 76 -5.09 11.08 -15.17
N LEU A 77 -6.18 11.76 -14.73
CA LEU A 77 -7.57 11.41 -15.03
C LEU A 77 -7.92 9.97 -14.56
N ALA A 78 -7.25 9.49 -13.53
CA ALA A 78 -7.36 8.14 -13.01
C ALA A 78 -8.57 7.98 -12.07
N LYS A 79 -9.13 6.75 -11.99
CA LYS A 79 -10.21 6.42 -11.07
C LYS A 79 -9.66 6.04 -9.70
N VAL A 80 -10.27 6.56 -8.63
CA VAL A 80 -9.87 6.25 -7.26
C VAL A 80 -10.69 5.10 -6.71
N TYR A 81 -10.01 4.06 -6.24
CA TYR A 81 -10.59 2.93 -5.53
C TYR A 81 -10.10 2.90 -4.10
N ALA A 82 -11.00 2.67 -3.14
CA ALA A 82 -10.69 2.68 -1.71
C ALA A 82 -11.47 1.60 -0.94
N PRO A 83 -10.99 1.20 0.26
CA PRO A 83 -11.71 0.27 1.11
C PRO A 83 -13.11 0.79 1.45
N GLU A 84 -14.13 -0.08 1.38
CA GLU A 84 -15.53 0.31 1.63
C GLU A 84 -15.72 0.96 3.02
N ALA A 85 -15.07 0.43 4.05
CA ALA A 85 -15.23 0.95 5.40
C ALA A 85 -14.54 2.31 5.62
N ASP A 86 -13.58 2.67 4.78
CA ASP A 86 -12.84 3.93 4.88
C ASP A 86 -13.35 5.01 3.94
N ALA A 87 -13.94 4.64 2.80
CA ALA A 87 -14.41 5.58 1.78
C ALA A 87 -15.31 6.70 2.32
N PRO A 88 -16.30 6.43 3.22
CA PRO A 88 -17.14 7.49 3.81
C PRO A 88 -16.38 8.48 4.72
N LEU A 89 -15.17 8.13 5.12
CA LEU A 89 -14.31 8.91 6.03
C LEU A 89 -13.22 9.69 5.28
N MET A 90 -13.20 9.59 3.94
CA MET A 90 -12.26 10.31 3.09
C MET A 90 -12.89 11.59 2.54
N GLU A 91 -12.11 12.66 2.47
CA GLU A 91 -12.53 13.90 1.80
C GLU A 91 -12.42 13.82 0.26
N LEU A 92 -11.67 12.83 -0.24
CA LEU A 92 -11.47 12.56 -1.65
C LEU A 92 -12.68 11.79 -2.22
N PRO A 93 -13.24 12.21 -3.38
CA PRO A 93 -14.25 11.42 -4.09
C PRO A 93 -13.70 10.06 -4.54
N VAL A 94 -14.35 8.98 -4.09
CA VAL A 94 -14.03 7.60 -4.43
C VAL A 94 -14.93 7.12 -5.56
N ASP A 95 -14.34 6.64 -6.68
CA ASP A 95 -15.11 6.16 -7.83
C ASP A 95 -15.64 4.74 -7.62
N LYS A 96 -14.92 3.91 -6.87
CA LYS A 96 -15.34 2.55 -6.50
C LYS A 96 -14.78 2.15 -5.14
N THR A 97 -15.61 1.52 -4.32
CA THR A 97 -15.18 0.86 -3.10
C THR A 97 -14.86 -0.61 -3.36
N TYR A 98 -14.05 -1.22 -2.48
CA TYR A 98 -13.71 -2.63 -2.53
C TYR A 98 -13.73 -3.27 -1.13
N LYS A 99 -13.85 -4.60 -1.10
CA LYS A 99 -13.99 -5.44 0.09
C LYS A 99 -12.97 -6.56 0.13
N ASP A 100 -12.92 -7.23 1.27
CA ASP A 100 -12.12 -8.44 1.47
C ASP A 100 -12.37 -9.50 0.40
N GLY A 101 -11.30 -10.08 -0.13
CA GLY A 101 -11.35 -11.14 -1.12
C GLY A 101 -11.70 -10.70 -2.54
N GLU A 102 -11.90 -9.40 -2.80
CA GLU A 102 -12.08 -8.92 -4.17
C GLU A 102 -10.77 -8.93 -4.95
N LEU A 103 -10.88 -9.22 -6.24
CA LEU A 103 -9.81 -9.06 -7.22
C LEU A 103 -9.95 -7.70 -7.90
N LEU A 104 -8.96 -6.85 -7.70
CA LEU A 104 -8.87 -5.51 -8.29
C LEU A 104 -8.16 -5.55 -9.65
N PRO A 105 -8.27 -4.45 -10.46
CA PRO A 105 -7.48 -4.30 -11.67
C PRO A 105 -5.99 -4.61 -11.43
N GLY A 106 -5.32 -5.12 -12.43
CA GLY A 106 -3.93 -5.55 -12.30
C GLY A 106 -3.73 -6.90 -11.61
N GLY A 107 -4.79 -7.57 -11.15
CA GLY A 107 -4.70 -8.87 -10.48
C GLY A 107 -4.34 -8.77 -8.99
N LEU A 108 -4.68 -7.66 -8.35
CA LEU A 108 -4.42 -7.41 -6.92
C LEU A 108 -5.55 -7.98 -6.06
N TRP A 109 -5.26 -8.98 -5.22
CA TRP A 109 -6.20 -9.53 -4.24
C TRP A 109 -6.26 -8.67 -2.99
N VAL A 110 -7.46 -8.31 -2.56
CA VAL A 110 -7.70 -7.55 -1.33
C VAL A 110 -7.70 -8.45 -0.11
N ILE A 111 -6.93 -8.08 0.89
CA ILE A 111 -6.89 -8.71 2.22
C ILE A 111 -7.25 -7.66 3.25
N HIS A 112 -8.52 -7.63 3.68
CA HIS A 112 -8.93 -6.70 4.73
C HIS A 112 -8.38 -7.12 6.09
N LEU A 113 -7.80 -6.18 6.82
CA LEU A 113 -7.19 -6.38 8.13
C LEU A 113 -8.06 -5.69 9.19
N LYS A 114 -8.66 -6.48 10.06
CA LYS A 114 -9.54 -6.00 11.13
C LYS A 114 -8.75 -5.47 12.31
N ASP A 115 -9.40 -4.67 13.15
CA ASP A 115 -8.85 -4.16 14.40
C ASP A 115 -7.57 -3.31 14.22
N MET A 116 -7.34 -2.80 13.00
CA MET A 116 -6.25 -1.89 12.69
C MET A 116 -6.61 -0.45 13.06
N LYS A 117 -5.65 0.48 12.89
CA LYS A 117 -5.84 1.93 13.10
C LYS A 117 -7.01 2.47 12.27
N SER A 118 -7.12 2.02 11.04
CA SER A 118 -8.20 2.35 10.11
C SER A 118 -9.19 1.20 10.00
N PRO A 119 -10.53 1.44 10.01
CA PRO A 119 -11.51 0.38 9.84
C PRO A 119 -11.45 -0.31 8.48
N GLY A 120 -10.94 0.35 7.46
CA GLY A 120 -10.79 -0.18 6.09
C GLY A 120 -9.39 -0.67 5.76
N GLU A 121 -8.46 -0.73 6.73
CA GLU A 121 -7.08 -1.16 6.46
C GLU A 121 -7.02 -2.44 5.63
N SER A 122 -6.37 -2.36 4.48
CA SER A 122 -6.30 -3.46 3.52
C SER A 122 -4.89 -3.63 2.99
N ALA A 123 -4.44 -4.88 2.97
CA ALA A 123 -3.27 -5.26 2.19
C ALA A 123 -3.69 -5.69 0.79
N LEU A 124 -2.82 -5.50 -0.18
CA LEU A 124 -3.02 -5.95 -1.56
C LEU A 124 -1.96 -7.00 -1.88
N PHE A 125 -2.40 -8.17 -2.35
CA PHE A 125 -1.51 -9.24 -2.75
C PHE A 125 -1.46 -9.34 -4.27
N LEU A 126 -0.26 -9.25 -4.85
CA LEU A 126 0.02 -9.45 -6.26
C LEU A 126 0.75 -10.79 -6.45
N ASP A 127 0.03 -11.76 -7.04
CA ASP A 127 0.58 -13.08 -7.39
C ASP A 127 1.36 -13.01 -8.71
N MET A 128 2.57 -12.46 -8.64
CA MET A 128 3.47 -12.31 -9.78
C MET A 128 4.89 -12.70 -9.36
N GLY A 129 5.53 -13.57 -10.12
CA GLY A 129 6.90 -14.02 -9.84
C GLY A 129 7.02 -14.64 -8.44
N LYS A 130 7.70 -13.97 -7.52
CA LYS A 130 7.89 -14.43 -6.13
C LYS A 130 6.77 -14.02 -5.16
N GLY A 131 5.75 -13.34 -5.66
CA GLY A 131 4.66 -12.77 -4.86
C GLY A 131 5.05 -11.49 -4.12
N TYR A 132 4.18 -10.48 -4.21
CA TYR A 132 4.36 -9.18 -3.56
C TYR A 132 3.16 -8.87 -2.69
N LEU A 133 3.42 -8.53 -1.44
CA LEU A 133 2.42 -8.00 -0.52
C LEU A 133 2.62 -6.48 -0.42
N ILE A 134 1.55 -5.71 -0.59
CA ILE A 134 1.55 -4.25 -0.47
C ILE A 134 0.72 -3.91 0.76
N VAL A 135 1.25 -3.11 1.68
CA VAL A 135 0.59 -2.73 2.92
C VAL A 135 0.71 -1.23 3.18
N GLY A 136 -0.33 -0.66 3.76
CA GLY A 136 -0.33 0.71 4.27
C GLY A 136 0.18 0.79 5.71
N ASP A 137 -0.69 1.22 6.64
CA ASP A 137 -0.40 1.35 8.07
C ASP A 137 -0.36 0.02 8.85
N ALA A 138 -0.72 -1.09 8.21
CA ALA A 138 -0.72 -2.41 8.85
C ALA A 138 0.65 -2.83 9.37
N LEU A 139 1.70 -2.54 8.60
CA LEU A 139 3.11 -2.77 8.96
C LEU A 139 3.99 -1.68 8.35
N ILE A 140 4.93 -1.18 9.12
CA ILE A 140 5.87 -0.14 8.70
C ILE A 140 7.32 -0.62 8.80
N GLY A 141 8.19 -0.11 7.94
CA GLY A 141 9.61 -0.46 7.87
C GLY A 141 10.51 0.62 8.49
N ARG A 142 10.43 0.83 9.82
CA ARG A 142 11.29 1.85 10.50
C ARG A 142 12.76 1.56 10.36
N GLN A 143 13.15 0.30 10.38
CA GLN A 143 14.52 -0.17 10.24
C GLN A 143 14.60 -1.15 9.08
N ALA A 144 15.69 -1.09 8.32
CA ALA A 144 15.91 -2.01 7.22
C ALA A 144 15.89 -3.47 7.70
N GLY A 145 15.14 -4.32 7.00
CA GLY A 145 15.00 -5.74 7.34
C GLY A 145 14.04 -6.05 8.49
N GLN A 146 13.36 -5.04 9.07
CA GLN A 146 12.41 -5.21 10.16
C GLN A 146 11.05 -4.58 9.82
N LEU A 147 9.99 -5.25 10.24
CA LEU A 147 8.64 -4.72 10.20
C LEU A 147 8.14 -4.44 11.61
N ASN A 148 7.41 -3.36 11.76
CA ASN A 148 6.86 -2.92 13.03
C ASN A 148 5.37 -2.61 12.86
N LEU A 149 4.58 -2.87 13.89
CA LEU A 149 3.27 -2.25 14.02
C LEU A 149 3.45 -0.77 14.37
N LEU A 150 2.41 0.02 14.16
CA LEU A 150 2.30 1.35 14.72
C LEU A 150 2.32 1.28 16.27
N PRO A 151 2.60 2.38 16.99
CA PRO A 151 2.51 2.42 18.44
C PRO A 151 1.16 1.90 18.97
N ALA A 152 1.18 1.19 20.11
CA ALA A 152 0.02 0.47 20.63
C ALA A 152 -1.22 1.36 20.85
N GLU A 153 -1.03 2.64 21.17
CA GLU A 153 -2.10 3.63 21.33
C GLU A 153 -2.88 3.96 20.04
N LYS A 154 -2.39 3.50 18.90
CA LYS A 154 -3.07 3.62 17.60
C LYS A 154 -4.12 2.53 17.36
N PHE A 155 -4.18 1.53 18.24
CA PHE A 155 -5.10 0.40 18.14
C PHE A 155 -6.06 0.39 19.32
N ALA A 156 -7.31 -0.01 19.09
CA ALA A 156 -8.23 -0.28 20.18
C ALA A 156 -7.79 -1.54 20.99
N ASP A 157 -7.20 -2.51 20.29
CA ASP A 157 -6.63 -3.73 20.87
C ASP A 157 -5.50 -4.23 19.96
N VAL A 158 -4.25 -4.03 20.38
CA VAL A 158 -3.08 -4.42 19.61
C VAL A 158 -2.96 -5.93 19.40
N ASN A 159 -3.48 -6.76 20.34
CA ASN A 159 -3.44 -8.21 20.20
C ASN A 159 -4.41 -8.69 19.10
N LYS A 160 -5.57 -8.04 18.97
CA LYS A 160 -6.50 -8.32 17.87
C LYS A 160 -5.92 -7.86 16.54
N ALA A 161 -5.27 -6.70 16.49
CA ALA A 161 -4.56 -6.24 15.32
C ALA A 161 -3.49 -7.25 14.87
N LYS A 162 -2.64 -7.73 15.79
CA LYS A 162 -1.66 -8.79 15.52
C LYS A 162 -2.31 -10.08 15.03
N ALA A 163 -3.40 -10.52 15.66
CA ALA A 163 -4.14 -11.69 15.21
C ALA A 163 -4.67 -11.53 13.78
N SER A 164 -5.12 -10.33 13.40
CA SER A 164 -5.55 -10.03 12.03
C SER A 164 -4.41 -10.16 11.01
N LEU A 165 -3.19 -9.77 11.36
CA LEU A 165 -2.01 -9.88 10.49
C LEU A 165 -1.68 -11.33 10.13
N THR A 166 -2.09 -12.33 10.92
CA THR A 166 -1.88 -13.75 10.60
C THR A 166 -2.53 -14.16 9.28
N ARG A 167 -3.54 -13.41 8.82
CA ARG A 167 -4.18 -13.63 7.52
C ARG A 167 -3.20 -13.48 6.36
N LEU A 168 -2.24 -12.56 6.47
CA LEU A 168 -1.21 -12.33 5.46
C LEU A 168 -0.38 -13.58 5.19
N LEU A 169 -0.12 -14.39 6.22
CA LEU A 169 0.70 -15.60 6.13
C LEU A 169 0.07 -16.71 5.28
N LYS A 170 -1.22 -16.60 4.94
CA LYS A 170 -1.91 -17.54 4.04
C LYS A 170 -1.53 -17.35 2.57
N TYR A 171 -0.97 -16.20 2.21
CA TYR A 171 -0.58 -15.88 0.84
C TYR A 171 0.89 -16.24 0.59
N ASN A 172 1.20 -16.53 -0.67
CA ASN A 172 2.57 -16.90 -1.06
C ASN A 172 3.32 -15.68 -1.58
N PHE A 173 3.98 -14.93 -0.70
CA PHE A 173 4.81 -13.79 -1.04
C PHE A 173 6.22 -13.92 -0.45
N ASP A 174 7.20 -13.36 -1.15
CA ASP A 174 8.59 -13.25 -0.70
C ASP A 174 9.02 -11.78 -0.49
N ALA A 175 8.24 -10.85 -1.03
CA ALA A 175 8.48 -9.41 -0.84
C ALA A 175 7.27 -8.72 -0.20
N ILE A 176 7.54 -7.72 0.65
CA ILE A 176 6.54 -6.79 1.19
C ILE A 176 6.95 -5.35 0.88
N LEU A 177 6.03 -4.63 0.25
CA LEU A 177 6.16 -3.22 -0.10
C LEU A 177 5.32 -2.42 0.88
N VAL A 178 5.97 -1.60 1.68
CA VAL A 178 5.32 -0.83 2.74
C VAL A 178 5.05 0.60 2.28
N GLY A 179 3.92 1.14 2.66
CA GLY A 179 3.58 2.56 2.45
C GLY A 179 4.51 3.49 3.23
N ASP A 180 5.06 3.03 4.37
CA ASP A 180 5.90 3.81 5.25
C ASP A 180 7.20 3.07 5.63
N GLY A 181 8.34 3.70 5.31
CA GLY A 181 9.67 3.20 5.65
C GLY A 181 10.31 2.33 4.57
N THR A 182 11.04 1.29 4.97
CA THR A 182 11.85 0.45 4.08
C THR A 182 11.15 -0.87 3.80
N SER A 183 10.86 -1.13 2.53
CA SER A 183 10.31 -2.40 2.04
C SER A 183 11.30 -3.55 2.18
N ILE A 184 10.81 -4.78 2.35
CA ILE A 184 11.62 -6.01 2.42
C ILE A 184 11.39 -6.79 1.14
N LEU A 185 12.48 -7.04 0.38
CA LEU A 185 12.37 -7.61 -0.96
C LEU A 185 12.69 -9.12 -1.03
N ALA A 186 13.05 -9.73 0.09
CA ALA A 186 13.24 -11.19 0.21
C ALA A 186 12.97 -11.61 1.66
N ASP A 187 12.53 -12.85 1.87
CA ASP A 187 12.21 -13.41 3.18
C ASP A 187 11.15 -12.60 3.97
N ALA A 188 10.31 -11.83 3.25
CA ALA A 188 9.34 -10.93 3.86
C ALA A 188 8.31 -11.66 4.72
N LYS A 189 7.95 -12.89 4.38
CA LYS A 189 7.00 -13.70 5.15
C LYS A 189 7.51 -14.00 6.55
N GLU A 190 8.81 -14.21 6.70
CA GLU A 190 9.45 -14.40 7.99
C GLU A 190 9.51 -13.09 8.81
N ALA A 191 9.75 -11.96 8.14
CA ALA A 191 9.70 -10.65 8.80
C ALA A 191 8.28 -10.33 9.33
N VAL A 192 7.23 -10.71 8.59
CA VAL A 192 5.82 -10.59 9.07
C VAL A 192 5.58 -11.47 10.30
N ARG A 193 6.06 -12.73 10.32
CA ARG A 193 5.95 -13.58 11.53
C ARG A 193 6.59 -12.93 12.75
N ARG A 194 7.83 -12.45 12.62
CA ARG A 194 8.53 -11.77 13.72
C ARG A 194 7.78 -10.54 14.21
N ALA A 195 7.18 -9.75 13.31
CA ALA A 195 6.40 -8.57 13.70
C ALA A 195 5.09 -8.93 14.44
N ILE A 196 4.48 -10.08 14.16
CA ILE A 196 3.30 -10.57 14.88
C ILE A 196 3.68 -11.06 16.30
N GLU A 197 4.84 -11.70 16.44
CA GLU A 197 5.32 -12.30 17.68
C GLU A 197 5.94 -11.28 18.64
N SER A 198 6.43 -10.14 18.13
CA SER A 198 7.03 -9.06 18.95
C SER A 198 5.99 -8.31 19.80
#